data_308ab1ed21216bcdd0cd7f1296206653
#
_entry.id   308ab1ed21216bcdd0cd7f1296206653
#
_cell.length_a   1.000
_cell.length_b   1.000
_cell.length_c   1.000
_cell.angle_alpha   90.00
_cell.angle_beta   90.00
_cell.angle_gamma   90.00
#
_symmetry.space_group_name_H-M   'P 1'
#
loop_
_entity.id
_entity.type
_entity.pdbx_description
1 polymer ?
#
loop_
_entity_poly.entity_id
_entity_poly.type
_entity_poly.pdbx_seq_one_letter_code
_entity_poly.pdbx_strand_id
1 'polypeptide(L)'
;MAIHSTNEAATTTTTSISSLSSQEILDQYDTFLLDMWGVMHNGSEPYEGVLEAVKELKRAGKKMIILSNSSKRKENSHKMLKKLGFDINDFDNIITSGDVSHALLQNNAHTLGCQNWETLTNLIEQKSTNVFVFGSGDEDESYCTSAGWTLTSIEEAHLILARGTFTINNGSTVIHKKDDEMEYWRVMEESMMVAAQKKLPMLVSNPDKVRPDEGLPPMPGAIGDTYERFVWTTHCAPVGDMTEEKARDYVKRIGKPFQEVFDIALQGSDPSRAIMIGDALETDVTGALNAGVGSMWVVQDGIHAEDVTKMSAEGVIAGFNGNEFTYAYGKKVVPNYVTEHFRW
;
A
#
# COMPACT_ATOMS: atom_id res chain seq x y z
N MET A 1 53.44 -1.99 -0.39
CA MET A 1 52.28 -2.58 0.28
C MET A 1 51.10 -2.49 -0.71
N ALA A 2 50.74 -3.60 -1.29
CA ALA A 2 49.68 -3.68 -2.28
C ALA A 2 48.36 -3.86 -1.53
N ILE A 3 47.42 -2.95 -1.80
CA ILE A 3 46.04 -3.04 -1.30
C ILE A 3 45.28 -3.92 -2.29
N HIS A 4 44.91 -5.13 -1.85
CA HIS A 4 44.00 -5.99 -2.55
C HIS A 4 42.58 -5.43 -2.44
N SER A 5 42.04 -4.91 -3.53
CA SER A 5 40.62 -4.67 -3.65
C SER A 5 39.94 -5.99 -4.04
N THR A 6 39.23 -6.60 -3.12
CA THR A 6 38.30 -7.69 -3.43
C THR A 6 37.09 -7.10 -4.15
N ASN A 7 37.05 -7.29 -5.46
CA ASN A 7 35.81 -7.15 -6.25
C ASN A 7 34.87 -8.28 -5.83
N GLU A 8 33.91 -8.00 -4.97
CA GLU A 8 32.71 -8.83 -4.87
C GLU A 8 31.90 -8.63 -6.15
N ALA A 9 31.98 -9.63 -7.04
CA ALA A 9 31.10 -9.73 -8.20
C ALA A 9 29.67 -9.87 -7.69
N ALA A 10 28.85 -8.83 -7.87
CA ALA A 10 27.43 -8.92 -7.69
C ALA A 10 26.91 -10.03 -8.63
N THR A 11 26.53 -11.15 -8.05
CA THR A 11 25.87 -12.23 -8.74
C THR A 11 24.53 -11.67 -9.22
N THR A 12 24.42 -11.40 -10.50
CA THR A 12 23.16 -11.03 -11.16
C THR A 12 22.30 -12.29 -11.13
N THR A 13 21.40 -12.39 -10.15
CA THR A 13 20.44 -13.49 -10.08
C THR A 13 19.48 -13.30 -11.25
N THR A 14 19.56 -14.17 -12.22
CA THR A 14 18.68 -14.17 -13.40
C THR A 14 17.28 -14.50 -12.89
N THR A 15 16.37 -13.54 -13.00
CA THR A 15 14.97 -13.72 -12.68
C THR A 15 14.39 -14.78 -13.63
N SER A 16 14.04 -15.96 -13.13
CA SER A 16 13.44 -17.02 -13.94
C SER A 16 11.92 -16.86 -13.97
N ILE A 17 11.30 -17.12 -15.13
CA ILE A 17 9.85 -17.31 -15.22
C ILE A 17 9.55 -18.60 -14.50
N SER A 18 8.80 -18.56 -13.41
CA SER A 18 8.51 -19.70 -12.55
C SER A 18 7.01 -19.89 -12.42
N SER A 19 6.54 -21.13 -12.49
CA SER A 19 5.18 -21.47 -12.16
C SER A 19 5.01 -21.59 -10.64
N LEU A 20 3.85 -21.19 -10.10
CA LEU A 20 3.49 -21.36 -8.70
C LEU A 20 3.50 -22.84 -8.28
N SER A 21 3.17 -23.75 -9.19
CA SER A 21 3.17 -25.21 -8.99
C SER A 21 4.57 -25.84 -8.99
N SER A 22 5.64 -25.03 -9.15
CA SER A 22 6.98 -25.61 -9.09
C SER A 22 7.26 -26.17 -7.69
N GLN A 23 7.75 -27.41 -7.65
CA GLN A 23 8.08 -28.07 -6.38
C GLN A 23 9.11 -27.26 -5.59
N GLU A 24 10.00 -26.56 -6.28
CA GLU A 24 11.01 -25.69 -5.67
C GLU A 24 10.35 -24.59 -4.80
N ILE A 25 9.34 -23.90 -5.31
CA ILE A 25 8.62 -22.83 -4.56
C ILE A 25 7.88 -23.44 -3.38
N LEU A 26 7.20 -24.56 -3.58
CA LEU A 26 6.47 -25.25 -2.50
C LEU A 26 7.40 -25.77 -1.40
N ASP A 27 8.58 -26.26 -1.74
CA ASP A 27 9.55 -26.75 -0.75
C ASP A 27 10.26 -25.61 -0.02
N GLN A 28 10.45 -24.47 -0.70
CA GLN A 28 11.14 -23.32 -0.14
C GLN A 28 10.27 -22.49 0.79
N TYR A 29 8.96 -22.31 0.48
CA TYR A 29 8.10 -21.39 1.21
C TYR A 29 6.94 -22.11 1.91
N ASP A 30 6.65 -21.70 3.15
CA ASP A 30 5.54 -22.19 3.97
C ASP A 30 4.41 -21.17 4.10
N THR A 31 4.75 -19.86 3.99
CA THR A 31 3.82 -18.73 4.13
C THR A 31 3.76 -17.93 2.84
N PHE A 32 2.56 -17.79 2.30
CA PHE A 32 2.26 -17.05 1.08
C PHE A 32 1.49 -15.78 1.45
N LEU A 33 2.11 -14.63 1.23
CA LEU A 33 1.48 -13.32 1.33
C LEU A 33 0.92 -12.98 -0.05
N LEU A 34 -0.39 -12.74 -0.14
CA LEU A 34 -1.08 -12.55 -1.41
C LEU A 34 -1.63 -11.13 -1.49
N ASP A 35 -1.28 -10.40 -2.54
CA ASP A 35 -2.05 -9.22 -2.90
C ASP A 35 -3.39 -9.62 -3.52
N MET A 36 -4.35 -8.69 -3.55
CA MET A 36 -5.68 -8.96 -4.08
C MET A 36 -5.87 -8.43 -5.49
N TRP A 37 -5.78 -7.11 -5.66
CA TRP A 37 -6.05 -6.47 -6.95
C TRP A 37 -4.83 -6.58 -7.85
N GLY A 38 -5.00 -7.04 -9.09
CA GLY A 38 -3.87 -7.32 -9.99
C GLY A 38 -3.24 -8.70 -9.81
N VAL A 39 -3.67 -9.48 -8.80
CA VAL A 39 -3.21 -10.85 -8.53
C VAL A 39 -4.38 -11.83 -8.47
N MET A 40 -5.37 -11.56 -7.62
CA MET A 40 -6.49 -12.48 -7.41
C MET A 40 -7.72 -12.10 -8.25
N HIS A 41 -7.93 -10.81 -8.51
CA HIS A 41 -9.10 -10.31 -9.23
C HIS A 41 -8.84 -8.93 -9.85
N ASN A 42 -9.70 -8.56 -10.81
CA ASN A 42 -9.70 -7.25 -11.48
C ASN A 42 -10.76 -6.27 -10.90
N GLY A 43 -11.31 -6.56 -9.73
CA GLY A 43 -12.37 -5.78 -9.07
C GLY A 43 -13.79 -6.27 -9.40
N SER A 44 -14.00 -6.98 -10.50
CA SER A 44 -15.29 -7.49 -10.96
C SER A 44 -15.39 -9.00 -10.94
N GLU A 45 -14.31 -9.68 -11.28
CA GLU A 45 -14.22 -11.14 -11.41
C GLU A 45 -12.80 -11.62 -10.99
N PRO A 46 -12.67 -12.87 -10.55
CA PRO A 46 -11.37 -13.47 -10.30
C PRO A 46 -10.64 -13.71 -11.63
N TYR A 47 -9.31 -13.62 -11.62
CA TYR A 47 -8.51 -14.02 -12.78
C TYR A 47 -8.62 -15.53 -13.03
N GLU A 48 -8.40 -15.95 -14.28
CA GLU A 48 -8.47 -17.34 -14.68
C GLU A 48 -7.46 -18.21 -13.91
N GLY A 49 -7.92 -19.31 -13.32
CA GLY A 49 -7.09 -20.27 -12.59
C GLY A 49 -6.76 -19.89 -11.15
N VAL A 50 -7.05 -18.66 -10.69
CA VAL A 50 -6.69 -18.21 -9.34
C VAL A 50 -7.43 -18.96 -8.23
N LEU A 51 -8.72 -19.30 -8.44
CA LEU A 51 -9.49 -20.07 -7.46
C LEU A 51 -8.91 -21.47 -7.24
N GLU A 52 -8.37 -22.08 -8.30
CA GLU A 52 -7.70 -23.38 -8.20
C GLU A 52 -6.33 -23.23 -7.53
N ALA A 53 -5.56 -22.19 -7.87
CA ALA A 53 -4.27 -21.92 -7.24
C ALA A 53 -4.40 -21.79 -5.70
N VAL A 54 -5.40 -21.06 -5.21
CA VAL A 54 -5.69 -20.94 -3.76
C VAL A 54 -5.99 -22.32 -3.15
N LYS A 55 -6.84 -23.12 -3.79
CA LYS A 55 -7.17 -24.47 -3.29
C LYS A 55 -5.96 -25.40 -3.29
N GLU A 56 -5.11 -25.34 -4.31
CA GLU A 56 -3.91 -26.17 -4.37
C GLU A 56 -2.88 -25.78 -3.30
N LEU A 57 -2.67 -24.50 -3.06
CA LEU A 57 -1.84 -24.03 -1.93
C LEU A 57 -2.40 -24.53 -0.60
N LYS A 58 -3.73 -24.49 -0.42
CA LYS A 58 -4.38 -25.03 0.79
C LYS A 58 -4.17 -26.53 0.92
N ARG A 59 -4.34 -27.30 -0.17
CA ARG A 59 -4.08 -28.76 -0.20
C ARG A 59 -2.61 -29.09 0.10
N ALA A 60 -1.68 -28.24 -0.34
CA ALA A 60 -0.27 -28.36 -0.02
C ALA A 60 0.08 -27.93 1.42
N GLY A 61 -0.92 -27.55 2.23
CA GLY A 61 -0.73 -27.18 3.62
C GLY A 61 -0.02 -25.84 3.83
N LYS A 62 -0.08 -24.94 2.82
CA LYS A 62 0.57 -23.63 2.90
C LYS A 62 -0.30 -22.65 3.69
N LYS A 63 0.36 -21.82 4.52
CA LYS A 63 -0.27 -20.70 5.20
C LYS A 63 -0.47 -19.57 4.20
N MET A 64 -1.70 -19.10 4.06
CA MET A 64 -2.05 -18.01 3.12
C MET A 64 -2.57 -16.81 3.88
N ILE A 65 -1.94 -15.66 3.67
CA ILE A 65 -2.32 -14.39 4.28
C ILE A 65 -2.53 -13.36 3.16
N ILE A 66 -3.70 -12.79 3.11
CA ILE A 66 -3.95 -11.66 2.22
C ILE A 66 -3.35 -10.40 2.84
N LEU A 67 -2.49 -9.71 2.11
CA LEU A 67 -1.86 -8.45 2.49
C LEU A 67 -2.19 -7.37 1.46
N SER A 68 -3.17 -6.52 1.78
CA SER A 68 -3.75 -5.57 0.85
C SER A 68 -3.57 -4.12 1.28
N ASN A 69 -3.27 -3.25 0.31
CA ASN A 69 -3.23 -1.80 0.51
C ASN A 69 -4.61 -1.14 0.53
N SER A 70 -5.70 -1.92 0.49
CA SER A 70 -7.06 -1.38 0.59
C SER A 70 -7.24 -0.54 1.86
N SER A 71 -7.74 0.68 1.69
CA SER A 71 -8.13 1.57 2.81
C SER A 71 -9.41 1.13 3.52
N LYS A 72 -10.12 0.14 2.98
CA LYS A 72 -11.32 -0.43 3.61
C LYS A 72 -10.93 -1.47 4.66
N ARG A 73 -11.88 -1.70 5.60
CA ARG A 73 -11.73 -2.75 6.62
C ARG A 73 -11.81 -4.14 5.99
N LYS A 74 -11.21 -5.14 6.63
CA LYS A 74 -11.19 -6.53 6.16
C LYS A 74 -12.57 -7.15 5.92
N GLU A 75 -13.60 -6.66 6.61
CA GLU A 75 -14.98 -7.10 6.39
C GLU A 75 -15.45 -6.82 4.95
N ASN A 76 -14.94 -5.76 4.33
CA ASN A 76 -15.23 -5.46 2.91
C ASN A 76 -14.48 -6.42 1.99
N SER A 77 -13.23 -6.75 2.31
CA SER A 77 -12.47 -7.78 1.59
C SER A 77 -13.16 -9.15 1.69
N HIS A 78 -13.66 -9.55 2.88
CA HIS A 78 -14.43 -10.77 3.06
C HIS A 78 -15.68 -10.81 2.18
N LYS A 79 -16.45 -9.72 2.12
CA LYS A 79 -17.66 -9.64 1.27
C LYS A 79 -17.29 -9.76 -0.23
N MET A 80 -16.22 -9.07 -0.64
CA MET A 80 -15.75 -9.10 -2.02
C MET A 80 -15.27 -10.49 -2.40
N LEU A 81 -14.39 -11.10 -1.64
CA LEU A 81 -13.86 -12.45 -1.91
C LEU A 81 -14.97 -13.49 -2.02
N LYS A 82 -15.96 -13.46 -1.11
CA LYS A 82 -17.14 -14.34 -1.20
C LYS A 82 -17.94 -14.12 -2.50
N LYS A 83 -18.14 -12.85 -2.89
CA LYS A 83 -18.85 -12.52 -4.13
C LYS A 83 -18.09 -13.06 -5.36
N LEU A 84 -16.76 -13.07 -5.30
CA LEU A 84 -15.87 -13.55 -6.35
C LEU A 84 -15.68 -15.09 -6.35
N GLY A 85 -16.30 -15.80 -5.40
CA GLY A 85 -16.27 -17.27 -5.35
C GLY A 85 -15.15 -17.87 -4.52
N PHE A 86 -14.38 -17.06 -3.77
CA PHE A 86 -13.38 -17.57 -2.84
C PHE A 86 -14.03 -18.05 -1.54
N ASP A 87 -13.49 -19.12 -0.97
CA ASP A 87 -13.78 -19.48 0.42
C ASP A 87 -12.82 -18.73 1.35
N ILE A 88 -13.35 -17.85 2.17
CA ILE A 88 -12.54 -17.05 3.12
C ILE A 88 -11.81 -17.92 4.16
N ASN A 89 -12.26 -19.18 4.40
CA ASN A 89 -11.60 -20.12 5.30
C ASN A 89 -10.33 -20.75 4.69
N ASP A 90 -10.07 -20.52 3.41
CA ASP A 90 -8.81 -20.92 2.79
C ASP A 90 -7.65 -20.03 3.25
N PHE A 91 -7.94 -18.79 3.70
CA PHE A 91 -6.95 -17.83 4.15
C PHE A 91 -6.83 -17.85 5.69
N ASP A 92 -5.59 -17.87 6.17
CA ASP A 92 -5.29 -17.84 7.61
C ASP A 92 -5.51 -16.46 8.23
N ASN A 93 -5.32 -15.40 7.44
CA ASN A 93 -5.59 -14.02 7.84
C ASN A 93 -5.83 -13.11 6.62
N ILE A 94 -6.49 -11.97 6.87
CA ILE A 94 -6.62 -10.85 5.92
C ILE A 94 -6.20 -9.58 6.65
N ILE A 95 -5.20 -8.90 6.12
CA ILE A 95 -4.65 -7.65 6.64
C ILE A 95 -4.86 -6.58 5.60
N THR A 96 -5.54 -5.51 5.96
CA THR A 96 -5.72 -4.34 5.11
C THR A 96 -5.05 -3.12 5.72
N SER A 97 -4.55 -2.22 4.89
CA SER A 97 -4.04 -0.92 5.36
C SER A 97 -5.12 -0.14 6.11
N GLY A 98 -6.39 -0.35 5.73
CA GLY A 98 -7.54 0.24 6.42
C GLY A 98 -7.71 -0.23 7.85
N ASP A 99 -7.49 -1.54 8.15
CA ASP A 99 -7.53 -2.04 9.53
C ASP A 99 -6.40 -1.49 10.38
N VAL A 100 -5.19 -1.47 9.83
CA VAL A 100 -4.01 -0.94 10.55
C VAL A 100 -4.16 0.57 10.81
N SER A 101 -4.60 1.34 9.82
CA SER A 101 -4.87 2.77 9.99
C SER A 101 -5.99 3.05 11.01
N HIS A 102 -7.04 2.22 11.02
CA HIS A 102 -8.10 2.33 12.02
C HIS A 102 -7.59 2.06 13.45
N ALA A 103 -6.74 1.05 13.61
CA ALA A 103 -6.12 0.76 14.90
C ALA A 103 -5.19 1.90 15.37
N LEU A 104 -4.48 2.56 14.44
CA LEU A 104 -3.70 3.76 14.74
C LEU A 104 -4.60 4.91 15.21
N LEU A 105 -5.71 5.16 14.51
CA LEU A 105 -6.69 6.19 14.92
C LEU A 105 -7.29 5.92 16.30
N GLN A 106 -7.40 4.66 16.73
CA GLN A 106 -7.84 4.26 18.07
C GLN A 106 -6.70 4.24 19.10
N ASN A 107 -5.45 4.54 18.72
CA ASN A 107 -4.26 4.40 19.55
C ASN A 107 -4.04 2.97 20.10
N ASN A 108 -4.46 1.96 19.34
CA ASN A 108 -4.37 0.54 19.73
C ASN A 108 -3.66 -0.35 18.72
N ALA A 109 -2.81 0.21 17.85
CA ALA A 109 -2.08 -0.53 16.83
C ALA A 109 -1.17 -1.64 17.42
N HIS A 110 -0.78 -1.52 18.70
CA HIS A 110 -0.05 -2.56 19.41
C HIS A 110 -0.82 -3.90 19.49
N THR A 111 -2.14 -3.88 19.42
CA THR A 111 -2.95 -5.12 19.39
C THR A 111 -2.78 -5.91 18.09
N LEU A 112 -2.33 -5.24 17.02
CA LEU A 112 -1.96 -5.84 15.75
C LEU A 112 -0.47 -6.20 15.67
N GLY A 113 0.34 -5.83 16.69
CA GLY A 113 1.78 -6.05 16.70
C GLY A 113 2.60 -4.95 16.03
N CYS A 114 2.03 -3.77 15.83
CA CYS A 114 2.78 -2.60 15.34
C CYS A 114 2.73 -1.45 16.35
N GLN A 115 3.65 -0.48 16.17
CA GLN A 115 3.73 0.68 17.06
C GLN A 115 2.64 1.71 16.72
N ASN A 116 2.12 2.39 17.75
CA ASN A 116 1.29 3.56 17.55
C ASN A 116 2.12 4.70 16.91
N TRP A 117 1.47 5.55 16.16
CA TRP A 117 2.10 6.76 15.65
C TRP A 117 2.02 7.85 16.72
N GLU A 118 3.18 8.30 17.20
CA GLU A 118 3.32 9.27 18.30
C GLU A 118 2.46 10.53 18.08
N THR A 119 2.43 11.03 16.84
CA THR A 119 1.59 12.19 16.47
C THR A 119 0.10 11.96 16.80
N LEU A 120 -0.43 10.78 16.44
CA LEU A 120 -1.83 10.44 16.77
C LEU A 120 -2.04 10.25 18.27
N THR A 121 -1.10 9.61 18.95
CA THR A 121 -1.14 9.44 20.40
C THR A 121 -1.25 10.80 21.08
N ASN A 122 -0.41 11.76 20.71
CA ASN A 122 -0.43 13.11 21.25
C ASN A 122 -1.74 13.85 20.97
N LEU A 123 -2.29 13.73 19.76
CA LEU A 123 -3.57 14.35 19.41
C LEU A 123 -4.73 13.78 20.24
N ILE A 124 -4.75 12.45 20.43
CA ILE A 124 -5.79 11.77 21.22
C ILE A 124 -5.72 12.18 22.70
N GLU A 125 -4.51 12.20 23.28
CA GLU A 125 -4.29 12.64 24.67
C GLU A 125 -4.73 14.10 24.91
N GLN A 126 -4.51 14.96 23.91
CA GLN A 126 -4.94 16.36 23.92
C GLN A 126 -6.45 16.54 23.60
N LYS A 127 -7.20 15.46 23.31
CA LYS A 127 -8.58 15.48 22.83
C LYS A 127 -8.77 16.28 21.54
N SER A 128 -7.73 16.33 20.71
CA SER A 128 -7.71 17.01 19.42
C SER A 128 -8.02 16.01 18.30
N THR A 129 -9.25 15.45 18.28
CA THR A 129 -9.65 14.34 17.40
C THR A 129 -10.60 14.79 16.29
N ASN A 130 -10.37 15.98 15.74
CA ASN A 130 -11.04 16.48 14.54
C ASN A 130 -10.27 16.03 13.29
N VAL A 131 -10.97 15.47 12.31
CA VAL A 131 -10.37 14.93 11.08
C VAL A 131 -11.05 15.46 9.82
N PHE A 132 -10.23 15.86 8.85
CA PHE A 132 -10.66 16.13 7.48
C PHE A 132 -10.36 14.92 6.59
N VAL A 133 -11.28 14.54 5.69
CA VAL A 133 -11.17 13.26 4.98
C VAL A 133 -11.18 13.45 3.47
N PHE A 134 -10.10 12.99 2.81
CA PHE A 134 -10.11 12.59 1.42
C PHE A 134 -10.58 11.13 1.36
N GLY A 135 -11.79 10.90 0.88
CA GLY A 135 -12.56 9.73 1.22
C GLY A 135 -12.67 8.68 0.13
N SER A 136 -13.05 7.49 0.57
CA SER A 136 -13.35 6.33 -0.28
C SER A 136 -14.85 6.14 -0.54
N GLY A 137 -15.73 6.96 0.04
CA GLY A 137 -17.18 6.96 -0.15
C GLY A 137 -18.00 6.86 1.14
N ASP A 138 -19.14 6.17 1.07
CA ASP A 138 -20.19 6.21 2.09
C ASP A 138 -19.79 5.73 3.50
N GLU A 139 -18.71 4.96 3.63
CA GLU A 139 -18.24 4.42 4.92
C GLU A 139 -17.28 5.37 5.66
N ASP A 140 -16.94 6.53 5.11
CA ASP A 140 -15.91 7.42 5.66
C ASP A 140 -16.29 7.96 7.06
N GLU A 141 -17.55 8.35 7.26
CA GLU A 141 -18.03 8.84 8.53
C GLU A 141 -18.00 7.74 9.61
N SER A 142 -18.56 6.57 9.32
CA SER A 142 -18.59 5.46 10.26
C SER A 142 -17.18 4.93 10.59
N TYR A 143 -16.28 4.98 9.63
CA TYR A 143 -14.87 4.61 9.83
C TYR A 143 -14.19 5.55 10.85
N CYS A 144 -14.34 6.85 10.70
CA CYS A 144 -13.75 7.84 11.60
C CYS A 144 -14.42 7.83 12.98
N THR A 145 -15.76 7.85 13.03
CA THR A 145 -16.50 7.91 14.30
C THR A 145 -16.31 6.67 15.15
N SER A 146 -16.22 5.47 14.53
CA SER A 146 -15.90 4.23 15.25
C SER A 146 -14.48 4.21 15.82
N ALA A 147 -13.58 5.03 15.29
CA ALA A 147 -12.24 5.24 15.81
C ALA A 147 -12.12 6.38 16.83
N GLY A 148 -13.23 7.07 17.14
CA GLY A 148 -13.25 8.18 18.11
C GLY A 148 -12.91 9.55 17.52
N TRP A 149 -12.98 9.70 16.18
CA TRP A 149 -12.69 10.94 15.48
C TRP A 149 -13.96 11.60 14.94
N THR A 150 -13.98 12.92 14.96
CA THR A 150 -15.08 13.74 14.45
C THR A 150 -14.69 14.38 13.12
N LEU A 151 -15.51 14.22 12.10
CA LEU A 151 -15.28 14.84 10.79
C LEU A 151 -15.57 16.35 10.89
N THR A 152 -14.66 17.14 10.33
CA THR A 152 -14.74 18.62 10.39
C THR A 152 -14.21 19.25 9.10
N SER A 153 -14.38 20.57 9.00
CA SER A 153 -13.71 21.36 7.96
C SER A 153 -12.20 21.34 8.13
N ILE A 154 -11.47 21.69 7.06
CA ILE A 154 -10.00 21.73 7.11
C ILE A 154 -9.46 22.79 8.08
N GLU A 155 -10.24 23.85 8.32
CA GLU A 155 -9.91 24.92 9.25
C GLU A 155 -9.93 24.44 10.71
N GLU A 156 -10.80 23.49 11.05
CA GLU A 156 -10.96 22.93 12.39
C GLU A 156 -10.23 21.61 12.59
N ALA A 157 -9.72 21.01 11.51
CA ALA A 157 -9.03 19.72 11.56
C ALA A 157 -7.70 19.78 12.32
N HIS A 158 -7.37 18.67 12.97
CA HIS A 158 -6.08 18.38 13.59
C HIS A 158 -5.32 17.30 12.82
N LEU A 159 -6.03 16.53 11.98
CA LEU A 159 -5.51 15.45 11.16
C LEU A 159 -6.17 15.46 9.79
N ILE A 160 -5.43 15.10 8.76
CA ILE A 160 -5.98 14.71 7.45
C ILE A 160 -5.95 13.19 7.36
N LEU A 161 -7.05 12.59 6.93
CA LEU A 161 -7.11 11.17 6.59
C LEU A 161 -7.31 11.02 5.08
N ALA A 162 -6.30 10.48 4.38
CA ALA A 162 -6.37 10.15 2.97
C ALA A 162 -6.61 8.64 2.81
N ARG A 163 -7.87 8.26 2.52
CA ARG A 163 -8.28 6.86 2.34
C ARG A 163 -8.95 6.58 1.00
N GLY A 164 -9.14 7.60 0.17
CA GLY A 164 -9.73 7.48 -1.16
C GLY A 164 -9.56 8.74 -1.98
N THR A 165 -9.94 8.64 -3.25
CA THR A 165 -9.95 9.74 -4.23
C THR A 165 -11.34 9.95 -4.83
N PHE A 166 -12.40 9.55 -4.11
CA PHE A 166 -13.78 9.58 -4.60
C PHE A 166 -14.61 10.68 -3.97
N THR A 167 -14.29 11.05 -2.73
CA THR A 167 -15.05 12.04 -1.96
C THR A 167 -14.12 12.97 -1.18
N ILE A 168 -14.62 14.16 -0.87
CA ILE A 168 -14.06 15.05 0.17
C ILE A 168 -15.14 15.25 1.19
N ASN A 169 -14.88 14.87 2.45
CA ASN A 169 -15.83 15.01 3.53
C ASN A 169 -15.30 16.02 4.57
N ASN A 170 -15.99 17.14 4.70
CA ASN A 170 -15.65 18.23 5.63
C ASN A 170 -16.54 18.27 6.88
N GLY A 171 -17.21 17.16 7.19
CA GLY A 171 -18.10 17.04 8.35
C GLY A 171 -19.53 17.57 8.15
N SER A 172 -19.72 18.54 7.28
CA SER A 172 -21.06 19.12 6.98
C SER A 172 -21.55 18.75 5.58
N THR A 173 -20.65 18.60 4.63
CA THR A 173 -20.94 18.26 3.22
C THR A 173 -19.97 17.20 2.72
N VAL A 174 -20.43 16.42 1.74
CA VAL A 174 -19.61 15.46 1.02
C VAL A 174 -19.61 15.85 -0.46
N ILE A 175 -18.43 16.12 -0.99
CA ILE A 175 -18.22 16.41 -2.41
C ILE A 175 -17.83 15.09 -3.08
N HIS A 176 -18.61 14.66 -4.04
CA HIS A 176 -18.32 13.44 -4.80
C HIS A 176 -17.65 13.79 -6.12
N LYS A 177 -16.48 13.20 -6.39
CA LYS A 177 -15.73 13.40 -7.65
C LYS A 177 -16.58 13.11 -8.88
N LYS A 178 -17.42 12.07 -8.82
CA LYS A 178 -18.29 11.65 -9.93
C LYS A 178 -19.36 12.69 -10.31
N ASP A 179 -19.75 13.56 -9.39
CA ASP A 179 -20.82 14.54 -9.59
C ASP A 179 -20.26 15.85 -10.18
N ASP A 180 -19.09 16.28 -9.73
CA ASP A 180 -18.34 17.42 -10.26
C ASP A 180 -16.84 17.24 -10.03
N GLU A 181 -16.14 16.76 -11.05
CA GLU A 181 -14.71 16.49 -10.95
C GLU A 181 -13.86 17.76 -10.86
N MET A 182 -14.28 18.86 -11.50
CA MET A 182 -13.56 20.14 -11.44
C MET A 182 -13.64 20.75 -10.04
N GLU A 183 -14.84 20.74 -9.45
CA GLU A 183 -15.04 21.21 -8.08
C GLU A 183 -14.29 20.34 -7.08
N TYR A 184 -14.29 19.02 -7.27
CA TYR A 184 -13.54 18.09 -6.42
C TYR A 184 -12.03 18.44 -6.39
N TRP A 185 -11.42 18.63 -7.55
CA TRP A 185 -9.98 18.95 -7.62
C TRP A 185 -9.67 20.33 -7.07
N ARG A 186 -10.55 21.33 -7.31
CA ARG A 186 -10.42 22.67 -6.76
C ARG A 186 -10.44 22.66 -5.24
N VAL A 187 -11.44 22.00 -4.64
CA VAL A 187 -11.57 21.90 -3.18
C VAL A 187 -10.43 21.09 -2.56
N MET A 188 -9.96 20.05 -3.24
CA MET A 188 -8.79 19.28 -2.79
C MET A 188 -7.56 20.17 -2.69
N GLU A 189 -7.25 20.95 -3.73
CA GLU A 189 -6.09 21.83 -3.78
C GLU A 189 -6.18 22.92 -2.70
N GLU A 190 -7.32 23.60 -2.57
CA GLU A 190 -7.56 24.62 -1.54
C GLU A 190 -7.40 24.03 -0.13
N SER A 191 -7.95 22.84 0.12
CA SER A 191 -7.83 22.18 1.41
C SER A 191 -6.38 21.80 1.74
N MET A 192 -5.62 21.33 0.73
CA MET A 192 -4.19 21.03 0.89
C MET A 192 -3.36 22.28 1.19
N MET A 193 -3.68 23.42 0.57
CA MET A 193 -3.01 24.70 0.87
C MET A 193 -3.24 25.14 2.30
N VAL A 194 -4.48 25.11 2.77
CA VAL A 194 -4.81 25.42 4.18
C VAL A 194 -4.12 24.48 5.15
N ALA A 195 -4.18 23.18 4.86
CA ALA A 195 -3.53 22.16 5.66
C ALA A 195 -2.00 22.35 5.75
N ALA A 196 -1.35 22.64 4.62
CA ALA A 196 0.08 22.87 4.57
C ALA A 196 0.49 24.11 5.37
N GLN A 197 -0.28 25.21 5.30
CA GLN A 197 -0.04 26.40 6.12
C GLN A 197 -0.09 26.09 7.62
N LYS A 198 -0.99 25.21 8.04
CA LYS A 198 -1.14 24.75 9.42
C LYS A 198 -0.17 23.63 9.80
N LYS A 199 0.54 23.05 8.84
CA LYS A 199 1.39 21.85 9.01
C LYS A 199 0.61 20.68 9.65
N LEU A 200 -0.60 20.43 9.17
CA LEU A 200 -1.39 19.32 9.68
C LEU A 200 -0.71 17.97 9.37
N PRO A 201 -0.72 17.01 10.29
CA PRO A 201 -0.31 15.64 9.95
C PRO A 201 -1.32 15.00 9.02
N MET A 202 -0.84 14.12 8.12
CA MET A 202 -1.69 13.33 7.22
C MET A 202 -1.44 11.85 7.43
N LEU A 203 -2.51 11.08 7.64
CA LEU A 203 -2.51 9.62 7.61
C LEU A 203 -3.02 9.14 6.26
N VAL A 204 -2.16 8.44 5.51
CA VAL A 204 -2.51 7.82 4.22
C VAL A 204 -2.75 6.34 4.47
N SER A 205 -4.01 5.91 4.36
CA SER A 205 -4.44 4.53 4.65
C SER A 205 -4.46 3.61 3.41
N ASN A 206 -3.93 4.08 2.30
CA ASN A 206 -3.59 3.31 1.11
C ASN A 206 -2.41 3.97 0.40
N PRO A 207 -1.21 3.39 0.44
CA PRO A 207 -0.02 4.02 -0.12
C PRO A 207 0.13 3.88 -1.64
N ASP A 208 -0.75 3.11 -2.30
CA ASP A 208 -0.73 2.98 -3.75
C ASP A 208 -0.90 4.35 -4.42
N LYS A 209 -0.16 4.59 -5.50
CA LYS A 209 -0.22 5.84 -6.24
C LYS A 209 -1.24 5.79 -7.36
N VAL A 210 -1.42 4.61 -7.94
CA VAL A 210 -2.37 4.33 -9.02
C VAL A 210 -3.11 3.03 -8.76
N ARG A 211 -4.26 2.85 -9.41
CA ARG A 211 -5.06 1.61 -9.38
C ARG A 211 -4.86 0.87 -10.71
N PRO A 212 -4.86 -0.48 -10.74
CA PRO A 212 -4.64 -1.27 -11.95
C PRO A 212 -5.88 -1.32 -12.88
N ASP A 213 -6.59 -0.20 -13.00
CA ASP A 213 -7.70 -0.02 -13.93
C ASP A 213 -7.21 0.68 -15.19
N GLU A 214 -8.03 0.70 -16.22
CA GLU A 214 -7.77 1.47 -17.43
C GLU A 214 -7.48 2.94 -17.09
N GLY A 215 -6.36 3.47 -17.60
CA GLY A 215 -5.90 4.83 -17.35
C GLY A 215 -5.21 5.05 -16.01
N LEU A 216 -4.97 4.00 -15.22
CA LEU A 216 -4.24 4.04 -13.94
C LEU A 216 -4.68 5.21 -13.04
N PRO A 217 -5.96 5.28 -12.62
CA PRO A 217 -6.47 6.42 -11.86
C PRO A 217 -5.73 6.58 -10.53
N PRO A 218 -5.53 7.84 -10.05
CA PRO A 218 -4.78 8.12 -8.85
C PRO A 218 -5.43 7.52 -7.60
N MET A 219 -4.57 7.14 -6.64
CA MET A 219 -4.90 6.56 -5.35
C MET A 219 -4.40 7.46 -4.21
N PRO A 220 -4.75 7.20 -2.94
CA PRO A 220 -4.39 8.06 -1.81
C PRO A 220 -2.88 8.29 -1.62
N GLY A 221 -2.02 7.35 -2.05
CA GLY A 221 -0.57 7.58 -2.07
C GLY A 221 -0.15 8.81 -2.87
N ALA A 222 -0.81 9.08 -4.01
CA ALA A 222 -0.57 10.28 -4.80
C ALA A 222 -1.04 11.57 -4.08
N ILE A 223 -2.10 11.49 -3.25
CA ILE A 223 -2.52 12.60 -2.39
C ILE A 223 -1.41 12.92 -1.38
N GLY A 224 -0.84 11.88 -0.75
CA GLY A 224 0.28 12.03 0.18
C GLY A 224 1.49 12.72 -0.46
N ASP A 225 1.92 12.29 -1.65
CA ASP A 225 3.04 12.89 -2.39
C ASP A 225 2.76 14.37 -2.74
N THR A 226 1.53 14.66 -3.12
CA THR A 226 1.12 16.04 -3.43
C THR A 226 1.14 16.90 -2.17
N TYR A 227 0.66 16.39 -1.04
CA TYR A 227 0.65 17.12 0.22
C TYR A 227 2.06 17.40 0.75
N GLU A 228 3.00 16.44 0.68
CA GLU A 228 4.40 16.68 1.03
C GLU A 228 4.99 17.85 0.25
N ARG A 229 4.69 17.92 -1.06
CA ARG A 229 5.14 19.03 -1.91
C ARG A 229 4.53 20.37 -1.48
N PHE A 230 3.25 20.41 -1.11
CA PHE A 230 2.62 21.62 -0.57
C PHE A 230 3.26 22.06 0.74
N VAL A 231 3.52 21.14 1.69
CA VAL A 231 4.20 21.44 2.96
C VAL A 231 5.60 22.01 2.69
N TRP A 232 6.37 21.35 1.83
CA TRP A 232 7.70 21.81 1.47
C TRP A 232 7.68 23.21 0.81
N THR A 233 6.91 23.39 -0.26
CA THR A 233 6.88 24.66 -1.00
C THR A 233 6.34 25.83 -0.19
N THR A 234 5.42 25.59 0.74
CA THR A 234 4.86 26.63 1.62
C THR A 234 5.88 27.12 2.65
N HIS A 235 6.82 26.27 3.09
CA HIS A 235 7.70 26.55 4.23
C HIS A 235 9.19 26.45 3.89
N CYS A 236 9.60 26.28 2.64
CA CYS A 236 11.01 26.29 2.23
C CYS A 236 11.62 27.69 2.28
N ALA A 237 12.94 27.79 2.10
CA ALA A 237 13.64 29.08 2.02
C ALA A 237 13.09 29.95 0.87
N PRO A 238 13.00 31.28 1.02
CA PRO A 238 13.46 32.09 2.15
C PRO A 238 12.47 32.24 3.32
N VAL A 239 11.27 31.63 3.23
CA VAL A 239 10.20 31.78 4.24
C VAL A 239 10.45 30.93 5.50
N GLY A 240 11.10 29.77 5.34
CA GLY A 240 11.39 28.81 6.42
C GLY A 240 12.56 27.90 6.11
N ASP A 241 12.70 26.81 6.89
CA ASP A 241 13.78 25.84 6.81
C ASP A 241 13.30 24.43 6.41
N MET A 242 12.10 24.34 5.84
CA MET A 242 11.51 23.08 5.38
C MET A 242 12.31 22.50 4.22
N THR A 243 12.71 21.25 4.34
CA THR A 243 13.27 20.44 3.26
C THR A 243 12.24 19.41 2.79
N GLU A 244 12.44 18.80 1.62
CA GLU A 244 11.59 17.70 1.15
C GLU A 244 11.57 16.54 2.14
N GLU A 245 12.72 16.23 2.73
CA GLU A 245 12.84 15.17 3.75
C GLU A 245 11.99 15.48 5.00
N LYS A 246 12.10 16.70 5.54
CA LYS A 246 11.27 17.13 6.67
C LYS A 246 9.77 17.17 6.34
N ALA A 247 9.41 17.48 5.11
CA ALA A 247 8.01 17.49 4.68
C ALA A 247 7.38 16.08 4.72
N ARG A 248 8.17 15.04 4.45
CA ARG A 248 7.72 13.65 4.55
C ARG A 248 7.31 13.23 5.96
N ASP A 249 7.89 13.83 6.99
CA ASP A 249 7.55 13.53 8.40
C ASP A 249 6.10 13.90 8.75
N TYR A 250 5.46 14.76 7.94
CA TYR A 250 4.05 15.12 8.11
C TYR A 250 3.08 14.09 7.51
N VAL A 251 3.59 13.12 6.76
CA VAL A 251 2.75 12.12 6.07
C VAL A 251 3.12 10.71 6.51
N LYS A 252 2.27 10.10 7.32
CA LYS A 252 2.39 8.68 7.68
C LYS A 252 1.61 7.84 6.68
N ARG A 253 2.28 6.92 6.02
CA ARG A 253 1.69 5.95 5.09
C ARG A 253 1.60 4.59 5.73
N ILE A 254 0.49 3.90 5.53
CA ILE A 254 0.24 2.54 6.04
C ILE A 254 -0.07 1.61 4.88
N GLY A 255 0.64 0.50 4.83
CA GLY A 255 0.52 -0.51 3.78
C GLY A 255 1.88 -0.94 3.23
N LYS A 256 1.88 -1.78 2.21
CA LYS A 256 3.08 -2.11 1.43
C LYS A 256 3.59 -0.84 0.72
N PRO A 257 4.89 -0.56 0.67
CA PRO A 257 6.03 -1.41 1.01
C PRO A 257 6.55 -1.24 2.45
N PHE A 258 5.80 -0.61 3.35
CA PHE A 258 6.27 -0.27 4.70
C PHE A 258 6.31 -1.52 5.59
N GLN A 259 7.35 -1.59 6.43
CA GLN A 259 7.69 -2.76 7.24
C GLN A 259 6.56 -3.18 8.18
N GLU A 260 5.81 -2.24 8.72
CA GLU A 260 4.78 -2.48 9.75
C GLU A 260 3.75 -3.54 9.33
N VAL A 261 3.30 -3.52 8.07
CA VAL A 261 2.28 -4.47 7.59
C VAL A 261 2.85 -5.87 7.35
N PHE A 262 4.14 -5.95 6.99
CA PHE A 262 4.85 -7.23 6.90
C PHE A 262 5.11 -7.83 8.29
N ASP A 263 5.48 -7.01 9.28
CA ASP A 263 5.64 -7.46 10.66
C ASP A 263 4.35 -8.05 11.22
N ILE A 264 3.20 -7.42 10.93
CA ILE A 264 1.88 -7.97 11.29
C ILE A 264 1.62 -9.31 10.57
N ALA A 265 1.89 -9.36 9.26
CA ALA A 265 1.62 -10.55 8.45
C ALA A 265 2.50 -11.74 8.84
N LEU A 266 3.74 -11.47 9.21
CA LEU A 266 4.74 -12.49 9.51
C LEU A 266 4.73 -12.98 10.97
N GLN A 267 3.82 -12.50 11.81
CA GLN A 267 3.73 -12.97 13.19
C GLN A 267 3.64 -14.51 13.25
N GLY A 268 4.61 -15.11 13.96
CA GLY A 268 4.72 -16.57 14.08
C GLY A 268 5.14 -17.31 12.79
N SER A 269 5.65 -16.59 11.79
CA SER A 269 6.23 -17.17 10.56
C SER A 269 7.72 -16.81 10.46
N ASP A 270 8.50 -17.67 9.79
CA ASP A 270 9.89 -17.40 9.44
C ASP A 270 9.90 -16.57 8.14
N PRO A 271 10.44 -15.31 8.14
CA PRO A 271 10.50 -14.49 6.94
C PRO A 271 11.24 -15.16 5.78
N SER A 272 12.28 -15.94 6.06
CA SER A 272 13.06 -16.67 5.03
C SER A 272 12.27 -17.76 4.32
N ARG A 273 11.15 -18.20 4.91
CA ARG A 273 10.21 -19.19 4.37
C ARG A 273 8.85 -18.56 3.98
N ALA A 274 8.82 -17.23 3.82
CA ALA A 274 7.67 -16.49 3.34
C ALA A 274 7.94 -15.91 1.95
N ILE A 275 6.88 -15.83 1.13
CA ILE A 275 6.93 -15.22 -0.20
C ILE A 275 5.75 -14.27 -0.37
N MET A 276 6.00 -13.07 -0.91
CA MET A 276 4.98 -12.11 -1.35
C MET A 276 4.69 -12.31 -2.83
N ILE A 277 3.44 -12.51 -3.17
CA ILE A 277 2.95 -12.57 -4.55
C ILE A 277 2.15 -11.31 -4.81
N GLY A 278 2.63 -10.49 -5.73
CA GLY A 278 2.06 -9.17 -6.02
C GLY A 278 2.33 -8.74 -7.46
N ASP A 279 1.62 -7.70 -7.90
CA ASP A 279 1.72 -7.14 -9.24
C ASP A 279 2.55 -5.85 -9.31
N ALA A 280 2.82 -5.20 -8.17
CA ALA A 280 3.46 -3.90 -8.11
C ALA A 280 4.92 -3.98 -7.62
N LEU A 281 5.85 -3.50 -8.45
CA LEU A 281 7.26 -3.37 -8.06
C LEU A 281 7.44 -2.41 -6.88
N GLU A 282 6.64 -1.33 -6.84
CA GLU A 282 6.72 -0.24 -5.87
C GLU A 282 6.32 -0.69 -4.47
N THR A 283 5.33 -1.56 -4.36
CA THR A 283 4.72 -1.93 -3.07
C THR A 283 5.03 -3.37 -2.70
N ASP A 284 4.68 -4.34 -3.55
CA ASP A 284 4.81 -5.76 -3.24
C ASP A 284 6.26 -6.22 -3.22
N VAL A 285 6.97 -6.02 -4.35
CA VAL A 285 8.34 -6.49 -4.50
C VAL A 285 9.30 -5.69 -3.62
N THR A 286 9.14 -4.37 -3.57
CA THR A 286 9.93 -3.49 -2.69
C THR A 286 9.68 -3.84 -1.21
N GLY A 287 8.43 -4.05 -0.83
CA GLY A 287 8.08 -4.42 0.54
C GLY A 287 8.63 -5.79 0.94
N ALA A 288 8.52 -6.78 0.05
CA ALA A 288 9.12 -8.11 0.26
C ALA A 288 10.63 -8.02 0.47
N LEU A 289 11.32 -7.27 -0.38
CA LEU A 289 12.77 -7.04 -0.25
C LEU A 289 13.15 -6.40 1.08
N ASN A 290 12.39 -5.41 1.53
CA ASN A 290 12.63 -4.73 2.81
C ASN A 290 12.35 -5.64 4.01
N ALA A 291 11.31 -6.47 3.93
CA ALA A 291 10.93 -7.42 4.97
C ALA A 291 11.80 -8.70 4.99
N GLY A 292 12.69 -8.88 4.01
CA GLY A 292 13.54 -10.06 3.91
C GLY A 292 12.78 -11.34 3.53
N VAL A 293 11.63 -11.21 2.84
CA VAL A 293 10.84 -12.32 2.31
C VAL A 293 11.08 -12.49 0.81
N GLY A 294 10.80 -13.67 0.28
CA GLY A 294 10.81 -13.90 -1.17
C GLY A 294 9.75 -13.06 -1.88
N SER A 295 9.91 -12.87 -3.18
CA SER A 295 8.95 -12.13 -4.01
C SER A 295 8.69 -12.84 -5.33
N MET A 296 7.41 -12.92 -5.72
CA MET A 296 6.96 -13.35 -7.03
C MET A 296 6.14 -12.23 -7.66
N TRP A 297 6.61 -11.71 -8.76
CA TRP A 297 5.96 -10.62 -9.48
C TRP A 297 5.03 -11.16 -10.57
N VAL A 298 3.75 -10.81 -10.49
CA VAL A 298 2.71 -11.14 -11.48
C VAL A 298 2.68 -10.05 -12.53
N VAL A 299 2.94 -10.40 -13.81
CA VAL A 299 3.26 -9.38 -14.83
C VAL A 299 2.16 -9.12 -15.85
N GLN A 300 1.13 -9.98 -15.97
CA GLN A 300 0.10 -9.84 -17.00
C GLN A 300 -1.27 -9.35 -16.50
N ASP A 301 -1.49 -9.35 -15.17
CA ASP A 301 -2.79 -9.03 -14.59
C ASP A 301 -2.83 -7.68 -13.86
N GLY A 302 -1.67 -7.07 -13.60
CA GLY A 302 -1.53 -5.91 -12.73
C GLY A 302 -1.11 -4.61 -13.42
N ILE A 303 -0.64 -3.65 -12.61
CA ILE A 303 -0.33 -2.28 -13.03
C ILE A 303 0.76 -2.17 -14.09
N HIS A 304 1.64 -3.17 -14.19
CA HIS A 304 2.76 -3.18 -15.15
C HIS A 304 2.49 -4.00 -16.43
N ALA A 305 1.30 -4.59 -16.59
CA ALA A 305 1.00 -5.50 -17.70
C ALA A 305 1.23 -4.87 -19.09
N GLU A 306 0.81 -3.63 -19.26
CA GLU A 306 0.99 -2.90 -20.50
C GLU A 306 2.47 -2.62 -20.80
N ASP A 307 3.25 -2.22 -19.78
CA ASP A 307 4.67 -1.92 -19.91
C ASP A 307 5.49 -3.20 -20.19
N VAL A 308 5.15 -4.31 -19.52
CA VAL A 308 5.79 -5.62 -19.77
C VAL A 308 5.52 -6.08 -21.20
N THR A 309 4.33 -5.85 -21.73
CA THR A 309 4.00 -6.16 -23.13
C THR A 309 4.84 -5.32 -24.11
N LYS A 310 5.16 -4.07 -23.75
CA LYS A 310 5.94 -3.16 -24.63
C LYS A 310 7.46 -3.39 -24.57
N MET A 311 8.00 -3.74 -23.38
CA MET A 311 9.46 -3.73 -23.19
C MET A 311 10.05 -4.94 -22.46
N SER A 312 9.28 -5.97 -22.17
CA SER A 312 9.59 -7.14 -21.33
C SER A 312 9.69 -6.85 -19.82
N ALA A 313 9.66 -7.92 -19.01
CA ALA A 313 9.79 -7.82 -17.56
C ALA A 313 11.13 -7.20 -17.12
N GLU A 314 12.24 -7.64 -17.76
CA GLU A 314 13.57 -7.09 -17.49
C GLU A 314 13.68 -5.62 -17.83
N GLY A 315 13.03 -5.20 -18.93
CA GLY A 315 12.96 -3.79 -19.33
C GLY A 315 12.23 -2.92 -18.31
N VAL A 316 11.10 -3.40 -17.79
CA VAL A 316 10.35 -2.72 -16.72
C VAL A 316 11.17 -2.62 -15.44
N ILE A 317 11.79 -3.72 -15.00
CA ILE A 317 12.68 -3.73 -13.82
C ILE A 317 13.85 -2.76 -14.01
N ALA A 318 14.47 -2.74 -15.18
CA ALA A 318 15.59 -1.84 -15.46
C ALA A 318 15.14 -0.37 -15.44
N GLY A 319 13.99 -0.06 -16.05
CA GLY A 319 13.38 1.27 -16.02
C GLY A 319 13.03 1.72 -14.60
N PHE A 320 12.41 0.84 -13.82
CA PHE A 320 12.08 1.09 -12.42
C PHE A 320 13.34 1.41 -11.60
N ASN A 321 14.40 0.62 -11.75
CA ASN A 321 15.68 0.82 -11.04
C ASN A 321 16.52 2.00 -11.57
N GLY A 322 16.19 2.56 -12.72
CA GLY A 322 16.82 3.75 -13.30
C GLY A 322 16.18 5.07 -12.90
N ASN A 323 14.99 5.05 -12.28
CA ASN A 323 14.25 6.22 -11.87
C ASN A 323 14.68 6.70 -10.47
N GLU A 324 14.50 8.01 -10.20
CA GLU A 324 14.76 8.63 -8.89
C GLU A 324 14.00 7.95 -7.72
N PHE A 325 12.96 7.18 -8.03
CA PHE A 325 12.16 6.41 -7.08
C PHE A 325 12.98 5.36 -6.32
N THR A 326 13.94 4.73 -6.98
CA THR A 326 14.83 3.71 -6.38
C THR A 326 15.79 4.33 -5.38
N TYR A 327 16.14 5.60 -5.55
CA TYR A 327 16.99 6.32 -4.59
C TYR A 327 16.29 6.57 -3.26
N ALA A 328 14.96 6.65 -3.22
CA ALA A 328 14.20 6.82 -1.98
C ALA A 328 14.26 5.60 -1.06
N TYR A 329 14.47 4.40 -1.61
CA TYR A 329 14.53 3.14 -0.85
C TYR A 329 15.95 2.54 -0.77
N GLY A 330 16.93 3.11 -1.46
CA GLY A 330 18.36 2.80 -1.32
C GLY A 330 18.79 1.41 -1.82
N LYS A 331 17.92 0.63 -2.43
CA LYS A 331 18.21 -0.73 -2.94
C LYS A 331 17.62 -0.93 -4.32
N LYS A 332 18.31 -1.71 -5.17
CA LYS A 332 17.73 -2.17 -6.43
C LYS A 332 16.59 -3.15 -6.12
N VAL A 333 15.46 -2.94 -6.77
CA VAL A 333 14.28 -3.81 -6.69
C VAL A 333 14.36 -4.84 -7.80
N VAL A 334 14.53 -6.09 -7.41
CA VAL A 334 14.58 -7.24 -8.33
C VAL A 334 13.76 -8.37 -7.69
N PRO A 335 12.66 -8.82 -8.32
CA PRO A 335 11.89 -9.94 -7.80
C PRO A 335 12.69 -11.24 -7.87
N ASN A 336 12.46 -12.17 -6.92
CA ASN A 336 13.06 -13.50 -6.95
C ASN A 336 12.49 -14.32 -8.11
N TYR A 337 11.20 -14.19 -8.35
CA TYR A 337 10.47 -14.91 -9.39
C TYR A 337 9.58 -13.96 -10.18
N VAL A 338 9.33 -14.31 -11.44
CA VAL A 338 8.37 -13.64 -12.32
C VAL A 338 7.39 -14.70 -12.83
N THR A 339 6.10 -14.40 -12.79
CA THR A 339 5.05 -15.23 -13.37
C THR A 339 4.09 -14.39 -14.20
N GLU A 340 3.56 -14.98 -15.28
CA GLU A 340 2.55 -14.26 -16.09
C GLU A 340 1.29 -14.00 -15.29
N HIS A 341 0.79 -15.03 -14.61
CA HIS A 341 -0.46 -15.02 -13.86
C HIS A 341 -0.31 -15.77 -12.55
N PHE A 342 -1.13 -15.43 -11.55
CA PHE A 342 -1.26 -16.21 -10.33
C PHE A 342 -2.19 -17.40 -10.58
N ARG A 343 -1.65 -18.48 -11.09
CA ARG A 343 -2.38 -19.73 -11.36
C ARG A 343 -1.49 -20.95 -11.09
N TRP A 344 -2.16 -22.10 -10.88
CA TRP A 344 -1.50 -23.37 -10.62
C TRP A 344 -0.95 -24.02 -11.88
#